data_557c31810edd2bf0b7d885a7049787c5
#
_entry.id   557c31810edd2bf0b7d885a7049787c5
#
_cell.length_a   1.000
_cell.length_b   1.000
_cell.length_c   1.000
_cell.angle_alpha   90.00
_cell.angle_beta   90.00
_cell.angle_gamma   90.00
#
_symmetry.space_group_name_H-M   'P 1'
#
loop_
_entity.id
_entity.type
_entity.pdbx_description
1 polymer ?
#
loop_
_entity_poly.entity_id
_entity_poly.type
_entity_poly.pdbx_seq_one_letter_code
_entity_poly.pdbx_strand_id
1 'polypeptide(L)'
;MAAMLMGAWSLQSCDNGPTKEVWLDEFGQDSCYVQDWGMLEVNRSVVHTPLTVNGVVYERGLGAHSISRLLYDLDGKAVSISGLAGADDKNLFAGKLQFKILGDKKELWKSGVMQKGDPVKEFNVNLKGVDKVLLLVEECGDGIMYDHADWLNVKITTRGDVKPVPA
;
A
#
# COMPACT_ATOMS: atom_id res chain seq x y z
N MET A 1 59.04 -3.43 -3.81
CA MET A 1 57.96 -2.69 -3.15
C MET A 1 56.64 -3.32 -3.53
N ALA A 2 56.04 -4.09 -2.61
CA ALA A 2 54.75 -4.73 -2.84
C ALA A 2 53.65 -3.89 -2.20
N ALA A 3 52.71 -3.37 -3.00
CA ALA A 3 51.56 -2.62 -2.52
C ALA A 3 50.48 -3.61 -2.07
N MET A 4 50.20 -3.64 -0.79
CA MET A 4 49.06 -4.34 -0.22
C MET A 4 47.78 -3.54 -0.53
N LEU A 5 46.90 -4.10 -1.36
CA LEU A 5 45.52 -3.65 -1.51
C LEU A 5 44.72 -4.15 -0.33
N MET A 6 44.41 -3.26 0.63
CA MET A 6 43.43 -3.53 1.66
C MET A 6 42.00 -3.44 1.05
N GLY A 7 41.41 -4.59 0.81
CA GLY A 7 40.00 -4.68 0.48
C GLY A 7 39.15 -4.29 1.70
N ALA A 8 38.43 -3.19 1.60
CA ALA A 8 37.41 -2.84 2.58
C ALA A 8 36.25 -3.83 2.49
N TRP A 9 36.16 -4.74 3.43
CA TRP A 9 34.98 -5.58 3.61
C TRP A 9 33.89 -4.70 4.24
N SER A 10 32.90 -4.30 3.45
CA SER A 10 31.68 -3.73 4.02
C SER A 10 30.96 -4.84 4.78
N LEU A 11 30.98 -4.77 6.09
CA LEU A 11 30.12 -5.59 6.95
C LEU A 11 28.68 -5.15 6.67
N GLN A 12 28.00 -5.87 5.79
CA GLN A 12 26.56 -5.81 5.65
C GLN A 12 26.00 -6.41 6.92
N SER A 13 25.62 -5.56 7.87
CA SER A 13 24.95 -5.99 9.09
C SER A 13 23.64 -6.65 8.68
N CYS A 14 23.56 -7.98 8.79
CA CYS A 14 22.30 -8.69 8.79
C CYS A 14 21.54 -8.23 10.03
N ASP A 15 20.66 -7.25 9.89
CA ASP A 15 19.77 -6.81 10.95
C ASP A 15 18.77 -7.95 11.23
N ASN A 16 19.13 -8.84 12.14
CA ASN A 16 18.33 -10.00 12.56
C ASN A 16 17.51 -9.70 13.83
N GLY A 17 17.28 -8.43 14.16
CA GLY A 17 16.47 -8.02 15.29
C GLY A 17 15.01 -8.49 15.18
N PRO A 18 14.25 -8.48 16.31
CA PRO A 18 12.85 -8.85 16.33
C PRO A 18 12.03 -7.94 15.41
N THR A 19 11.01 -8.48 14.77
CA THR A 19 10.08 -7.75 13.95
C THR A 19 8.79 -7.43 14.71
N LYS A 20 8.12 -6.35 14.32
CA LYS A 20 6.75 -6.00 14.73
C LYS A 20 5.88 -5.85 13.51
N GLU A 21 4.57 -5.96 13.70
CA GLU A 21 3.58 -5.64 12.69
C GLU A 21 3.00 -4.25 12.96
N VAL A 22 2.82 -3.46 11.92
CA VAL A 22 2.23 -2.13 11.95
C VAL A 22 1.07 -2.11 10.96
N TRP A 23 -0.12 -1.82 11.42
CA TRP A 23 -1.32 -1.75 10.60
C TRP A 23 -1.49 -0.36 9.99
N LEU A 24 -1.78 -0.26 8.70
CA LEU A 24 -1.84 1.04 8.01
C LEU A 24 -3.07 1.87 8.40
N ASP A 25 -4.17 1.24 8.82
CA ASP A 25 -5.35 1.93 9.33
C ASP A 25 -5.11 2.66 10.67
N GLU A 26 -4.00 2.38 11.36
CA GLU A 26 -3.62 3.08 12.60
C GLU A 26 -3.08 4.50 12.36
N PHE A 27 -2.64 4.82 11.14
CA PHE A 27 -2.14 6.15 10.78
C PHE A 27 -3.24 7.13 10.35
N GLY A 28 -4.43 6.64 10.04
CA GLY A 28 -5.53 7.48 9.61
C GLY A 28 -5.25 8.22 8.31
N GLN A 29 -5.82 9.42 8.20
CA GLN A 29 -5.69 10.26 7.00
C GLN A 29 -4.27 10.81 6.79
N ASP A 30 -3.42 10.80 7.82
CA ASP A 30 -2.03 11.26 7.74
C ASP A 30 -1.19 10.47 6.72
N SER A 31 -1.66 9.28 6.34
CA SER A 31 -1.02 8.47 5.31
C SER A 31 -1.36 8.87 3.87
N CYS A 32 -2.35 9.74 3.67
CA CYS A 32 -2.76 10.18 2.34
C CYS A 32 -1.84 11.27 1.81
N TYR A 33 -1.07 10.94 0.79
CA TYR A 33 -0.20 11.90 0.10
C TYR A 33 -0.95 12.68 -0.98
N VAL A 34 -1.80 12.02 -1.76
CA VAL A 34 -2.67 12.63 -2.79
C VAL A 34 -3.92 11.77 -2.97
N GLN A 35 -5.06 12.41 -3.11
CA GLN A 35 -6.29 11.76 -3.57
C GLN A 35 -7.13 12.77 -4.40
N ASP A 36 -7.58 12.35 -5.57
CA ASP A 36 -8.27 13.24 -6.51
C ASP A 36 -9.72 13.51 -6.11
N TRP A 37 -10.39 12.56 -5.46
CA TRP A 37 -11.79 12.71 -5.02
C TRP A 37 -12.01 12.11 -3.64
N GLY A 38 -12.84 12.78 -2.85
CA GLY A 38 -13.15 12.36 -1.48
C GLY A 38 -11.94 12.48 -0.55
N MET A 39 -12.05 11.85 0.59
CA MET A 39 -10.98 11.76 1.59
C MET A 39 -10.68 10.29 1.84
N LEU A 40 -9.42 9.99 2.18
CA LEU A 40 -9.05 8.67 2.66
C LEU A 40 -9.83 8.37 3.94
N GLU A 41 -10.49 7.22 3.97
CA GLU A 41 -11.30 6.80 5.11
C GLU A 41 -10.69 5.59 5.81
N VAL A 42 -10.79 5.57 7.13
CA VAL A 42 -10.26 4.49 7.96
C VAL A 42 -11.39 3.55 8.36
N ASN A 43 -11.21 2.25 8.09
CA ASN A 43 -12.15 1.18 8.43
C ASN A 43 -13.56 1.37 7.85
N ARG A 44 -13.65 2.15 6.79
CA ARG A 44 -14.86 2.34 5.99
C ARG A 44 -14.49 2.78 4.57
N SER A 45 -15.42 2.61 3.64
CA SER A 45 -15.21 3.03 2.25
C SER A 45 -15.17 4.56 2.12
N VAL A 46 -14.66 5.06 1.00
CA VAL A 46 -14.61 6.50 0.69
C VAL A 46 -15.99 7.20 0.72
N VAL A 47 -17.08 6.44 0.65
CA VAL A 47 -18.47 6.93 0.78
C VAL A 47 -19.10 6.62 2.15
N HIS A 48 -18.27 6.37 3.16
CA HIS A 48 -18.65 6.19 4.57
C HIS A 48 -19.52 4.95 4.85
N THR A 49 -19.46 3.92 4.00
CA THR A 49 -20.11 2.62 4.24
C THR A 49 -19.08 1.59 4.71
N PRO A 50 -19.49 0.43 5.25
CA PRO A 50 -18.55 -0.64 5.54
C PRO A 50 -17.73 -1.01 4.30
N LEU A 51 -16.43 -1.26 4.46
CA LEU A 51 -15.57 -1.80 3.41
C LEU A 51 -16.17 -3.11 2.91
N THR A 52 -16.58 -3.17 1.65
CA THR A 52 -17.26 -4.37 1.11
C THR A 52 -16.79 -4.65 -0.30
N VAL A 53 -16.19 -5.81 -0.50
CA VAL A 53 -15.69 -6.26 -1.80
C VAL A 53 -16.27 -7.63 -2.12
N ASN A 54 -16.91 -7.76 -3.27
CA ASN A 54 -17.54 -8.98 -3.75
C ASN A 54 -18.44 -9.66 -2.69
N GLY A 55 -19.24 -8.84 -1.99
CA GLY A 55 -20.19 -9.28 -0.96
C GLY A 55 -19.57 -9.59 0.41
N VAL A 56 -18.25 -9.46 0.57
CA VAL A 56 -17.56 -9.70 1.84
C VAL A 56 -17.26 -8.37 2.53
N VAL A 57 -17.66 -8.25 3.81
CA VAL A 57 -17.38 -7.08 4.65
C VAL A 57 -16.06 -7.27 5.37
N TYR A 58 -15.24 -6.20 5.40
CA TYR A 58 -13.96 -6.16 6.08
C TYR A 58 -13.98 -5.11 7.19
N GLU A 59 -13.44 -5.46 8.36
CA GLU A 59 -13.43 -4.58 9.53
C GLU A 59 -12.28 -3.57 9.51
N ARG A 60 -11.15 -3.92 8.86
CA ARG A 60 -9.94 -3.11 8.82
C ARG A 60 -9.53 -2.79 7.38
N GLY A 61 -9.20 -1.53 7.16
CA GLY A 61 -8.64 -1.10 5.89
C GLY A 61 -8.72 0.40 5.67
N LEU A 62 -8.40 0.81 4.46
CA LEU A 62 -8.40 2.19 4.01
C LEU A 62 -9.26 2.29 2.75
N GLY A 63 -10.38 3.01 2.86
CA GLY A 63 -11.23 3.35 1.73
C GLY A 63 -10.65 4.54 0.98
N ALA A 64 -10.33 4.35 -0.28
CA ALA A 64 -9.69 5.31 -1.17
C ALA A 64 -10.49 5.49 -2.46
N HIS A 65 -10.05 6.43 -3.28
CA HIS A 65 -10.59 6.67 -4.63
C HIS A 65 -9.43 6.92 -5.60
N SER A 66 -9.53 6.47 -6.85
CA SER A 66 -8.51 6.80 -7.84
C SER A 66 -8.56 8.30 -8.20
N ILE A 67 -7.47 8.98 -8.42
CA ILE A 67 -6.09 8.54 -8.18
C ILE A 67 -5.76 8.77 -6.71
N SER A 68 -5.26 7.74 -6.03
CA SER A 68 -4.87 7.84 -4.62
C SER A 68 -3.42 7.39 -4.42
N ARG A 69 -2.67 8.12 -3.61
CA ARG A 69 -1.29 7.83 -3.25
C ARG A 69 -1.12 7.87 -1.74
N LEU A 70 -0.72 6.74 -1.16
CA LEU A 70 -0.39 6.61 0.25
C LEU A 70 1.10 6.32 0.36
N LEU A 71 1.85 7.21 1.00
CA LEU A 71 3.31 7.14 1.07
C LEU A 71 3.78 6.92 2.51
N TYR A 72 4.67 5.95 2.70
CA TYR A 72 5.26 5.63 4.00
C TYR A 72 6.78 5.58 3.91
N ASP A 73 7.43 6.22 4.89
CA ASP A 73 8.87 6.14 5.11
C ASP A 73 9.16 4.95 6.02
N LEU A 74 10.06 4.08 5.59
CA LEU A 74 10.40 2.80 6.23
C LEU A 74 11.84 2.75 6.76
N ASP A 75 12.66 3.75 6.41
CA ASP A 75 14.09 3.84 6.78
C ASP A 75 14.86 2.54 6.46
N GLY A 76 14.51 1.85 5.38
CA GLY A 76 15.12 0.59 4.96
C GLY A 76 14.92 -0.59 5.91
N LYS A 77 14.08 -0.45 6.96
CA LYS A 77 13.94 -1.45 8.03
C LYS A 77 12.73 -2.36 7.89
N ALA A 78 11.89 -2.13 6.90
CA ALA A 78 10.75 -3.00 6.63
C ALA A 78 11.20 -4.34 6.04
N VAL A 79 10.44 -5.39 6.35
CA VAL A 79 10.65 -6.74 5.83
C VAL A 79 9.67 -7.04 4.71
N SER A 80 8.39 -6.75 4.94
CA SER A 80 7.32 -7.01 3.97
C SER A 80 6.10 -6.15 4.23
N ILE A 81 5.26 -6.00 3.21
CA ILE A 81 3.90 -5.50 3.31
C ILE A 81 2.95 -6.57 2.80
N SER A 82 1.85 -6.80 3.49
CA SER A 82 0.84 -7.78 3.11
C SER A 82 -0.57 -7.24 3.35
N GLY A 83 -1.53 -7.77 2.60
CA GLY A 83 -2.93 -7.38 2.67
C GLY A 83 -3.72 -7.82 1.45
N LEU A 84 -4.88 -7.19 1.26
CA LEU A 84 -5.77 -7.41 0.13
C LEU A 84 -6.10 -6.06 -0.52
N ALA A 85 -6.44 -6.10 -1.81
CA ALA A 85 -6.91 -4.95 -2.57
C ALA A 85 -8.20 -5.31 -3.31
N GLY A 86 -9.17 -4.39 -3.35
CA GLY A 86 -10.43 -4.66 -4.01
C GLY A 86 -11.19 -3.40 -4.44
N ALA A 87 -11.98 -3.52 -5.52
CA ALA A 87 -12.92 -2.48 -5.91
C ALA A 87 -14.17 -2.58 -5.02
N ASP A 88 -14.54 -1.47 -4.35
CA ASP A 88 -15.65 -1.44 -3.40
C ASP A 88 -17.00 -1.70 -4.09
N ASP A 89 -17.89 -2.45 -3.43
CA ASP A 89 -19.22 -2.80 -3.95
C ASP A 89 -20.16 -1.60 -4.06
N LYS A 90 -19.81 -0.45 -3.48
CA LYS A 90 -20.56 0.82 -3.64
C LYS A 90 -20.30 1.54 -4.94
N ASN A 91 -19.34 1.06 -5.75
CA ASN A 91 -19.24 1.48 -7.14
C ASN A 91 -20.57 1.22 -7.85
N LEU A 92 -21.22 2.25 -8.36
CA LEU A 92 -22.53 2.12 -9.03
C LEU A 92 -22.39 1.55 -10.45
N PHE A 93 -21.25 1.82 -11.08
CA PHE A 93 -20.90 1.35 -12.42
C PHE A 93 -19.55 0.63 -12.38
N ALA A 94 -19.19 -0.04 -13.45
CA ALA A 94 -17.93 -0.76 -13.58
C ALA A 94 -16.76 0.20 -13.90
N GLY A 95 -16.47 1.13 -13.00
CA GLY A 95 -15.22 1.89 -13.04
C GLY A 95 -14.03 0.93 -12.98
N LYS A 96 -13.00 1.19 -13.77
CA LYS A 96 -11.82 0.33 -13.88
C LYS A 96 -10.64 0.96 -13.19
N LEU A 97 -10.17 0.30 -12.17
CA LEU A 97 -9.05 0.77 -11.36
C LEU A 97 -7.96 -0.31 -11.25
N GLN A 98 -6.79 0.10 -10.86
CA GLN A 98 -5.66 -0.81 -10.62
C GLN A 98 -4.92 -0.38 -9.36
N PHE A 99 -4.55 -1.35 -8.55
CA PHE A 99 -3.69 -1.15 -7.38
C PHE A 99 -2.25 -1.46 -7.74
N LYS A 100 -1.33 -0.65 -7.20
CA LYS A 100 0.12 -0.90 -7.29
C LYS A 100 0.81 -0.64 -5.96
N ILE A 101 1.89 -1.37 -5.73
CA ILE A 101 2.82 -1.12 -4.64
C ILE A 101 4.18 -0.85 -5.25
N LEU A 102 4.74 0.33 -4.96
CA LEU A 102 6.07 0.73 -5.41
C LEU A 102 7.00 0.87 -4.21
N GLY A 103 8.22 0.33 -4.33
CA GLY A 103 9.31 0.57 -3.39
C GLY A 103 10.39 1.40 -4.07
N ASP A 104 10.74 2.56 -3.49
CA ASP A 104 11.72 3.50 -4.04
C ASP A 104 11.50 3.79 -5.53
N LYS A 105 10.24 4.05 -5.91
CA LYS A 105 9.75 4.30 -7.28
C LYS A 105 9.73 3.08 -8.21
N LYS A 106 10.15 1.90 -7.78
CA LYS A 106 10.09 0.67 -8.55
C LYS A 106 8.79 -0.07 -8.29
N GLU A 107 8.07 -0.50 -9.33
CA GLU A 107 6.89 -1.36 -9.19
C GLU A 107 7.31 -2.71 -8.60
N LEU A 108 6.74 -3.06 -7.46
CA LEU A 108 6.98 -4.33 -6.76
C LEU A 108 5.79 -5.29 -6.91
N TRP A 109 4.59 -4.74 -7.04
CA TRP A 109 3.36 -5.51 -7.22
C TRP A 109 2.28 -4.67 -7.91
N LYS A 110 1.38 -5.35 -8.64
CA LYS A 110 0.14 -4.79 -9.20
C LYS A 110 -0.98 -5.81 -9.22
N SER A 111 -2.20 -5.34 -9.05
CA SER A 111 -3.40 -6.18 -9.08
C SER A 111 -3.81 -6.61 -10.49
N GLY A 112 -3.38 -5.86 -11.52
CA GLY A 112 -4.08 -5.81 -12.80
C GLY A 112 -5.35 -4.98 -12.70
N VAL A 113 -6.05 -4.81 -13.82
CA VAL A 113 -7.32 -4.07 -13.86
C VAL A 113 -8.38 -4.79 -13.04
N MET A 114 -9.05 -4.04 -12.16
CA MET A 114 -10.14 -4.52 -11.31
C MET A 114 -11.37 -3.63 -11.47
N GLN A 115 -12.53 -4.22 -11.22
CA GLN A 115 -13.83 -3.55 -11.20
C GLN A 115 -14.72 -4.15 -10.12
N LYS A 116 -15.83 -3.49 -9.82
CA LYS A 116 -16.85 -4.05 -8.91
C LYS A 116 -17.22 -5.47 -9.26
N GLY A 117 -17.30 -6.34 -8.25
CA GLY A 117 -17.64 -7.75 -8.37
C GLY A 117 -16.44 -8.66 -8.60
N ASP A 118 -15.25 -8.11 -8.87
CA ASP A 118 -14.04 -8.93 -8.92
C ASP A 118 -13.64 -9.39 -7.51
N PRO A 119 -13.06 -10.58 -7.38
CA PRO A 119 -12.53 -11.04 -6.10
C PRO A 119 -11.34 -10.17 -5.68
N VAL A 120 -11.13 -10.00 -4.36
CA VAL A 120 -9.94 -9.34 -3.83
C VAL A 120 -8.65 -9.95 -4.39
N LYS A 121 -7.63 -9.11 -4.51
CA LYS A 121 -6.27 -9.54 -4.85
C LYS A 121 -5.39 -9.49 -3.61
N GLU A 122 -4.88 -10.64 -3.22
CA GLU A 122 -3.92 -10.76 -2.12
C GLU A 122 -2.53 -10.31 -2.58
N PHE A 123 -1.81 -9.69 -1.66
CA PHE A 123 -0.40 -9.36 -1.86
C PHE A 123 0.43 -9.66 -0.61
N ASN A 124 1.67 -10.07 -0.86
CA ASN A 124 2.72 -10.20 0.13
C ASN A 124 4.04 -9.81 -0.56
N VAL A 125 4.49 -8.59 -0.31
CA VAL A 125 5.58 -7.96 -1.05
C VAL A 125 6.80 -7.80 -0.16
N ASN A 126 7.95 -8.25 -0.63
CA ASN A 126 9.23 -8.06 0.06
C ASN A 126 9.64 -6.59 0.01
N LEU A 127 9.93 -6.00 1.18
CA LEU A 127 10.36 -4.61 1.34
C LEU A 127 11.78 -4.47 1.88
N LYS A 128 12.59 -5.54 1.90
CA LYS A 128 13.97 -5.46 2.39
C LYS A 128 14.78 -4.45 1.59
N GLY A 129 15.35 -3.46 2.30
CA GLY A 129 16.16 -2.40 1.70
C GLY A 129 15.36 -1.30 1.00
N VAL A 130 14.04 -1.30 1.12
CA VAL A 130 13.17 -0.23 0.61
C VAL A 130 13.09 0.89 1.64
N ASP A 131 13.43 2.10 1.25
CA ASP A 131 13.35 3.29 2.11
C ASP A 131 11.93 3.84 2.17
N LYS A 132 11.22 3.87 1.03
CA LYS A 132 9.85 4.38 0.96
C LYS A 132 8.96 3.44 0.17
N VAL A 133 7.76 3.18 0.69
CA VAL A 133 6.73 2.43 -0.02
C VAL A 133 5.55 3.33 -0.37
N LEU A 134 5.11 3.25 -1.62
CA LEU A 134 3.93 3.94 -2.14
C LEU A 134 2.85 2.91 -2.48
N LEU A 135 1.68 3.07 -1.89
CA LEU A 135 0.46 2.38 -2.31
C LEU A 135 -0.31 3.31 -3.25
N LEU A 136 -0.57 2.86 -4.44
CA LEU A 136 -1.14 3.65 -5.53
C LEU A 136 -2.41 2.99 -6.04
N VAL A 137 -3.48 3.77 -6.19
CA VAL A 137 -4.68 3.43 -6.96
C VAL A 137 -4.70 4.30 -8.21
N GLU A 138 -4.79 3.69 -9.37
CA GLU A 138 -4.86 4.37 -10.67
C GLU A 138 -6.19 4.07 -11.36
N GLU A 139 -6.69 5.04 -12.14
CA GLU A 139 -7.73 4.81 -13.14
C GLU A 139 -7.17 4.01 -14.33
N CYS A 140 -8.02 3.36 -15.10
CA CYS A 140 -7.60 2.46 -16.19
C CYS A 140 -8.17 2.87 -17.56
N GLY A 141 -8.23 4.17 -17.85
CA GLY A 141 -8.55 4.72 -19.16
C GLY A 141 -10.02 5.05 -19.39
N ASP A 142 -10.86 4.92 -18.36
CA ASP A 142 -12.29 5.29 -18.38
C ASP A 142 -12.63 6.48 -17.44
N GLY A 143 -11.59 7.12 -16.89
CA GLY A 143 -11.68 8.22 -15.93
C GLY A 143 -11.84 7.71 -14.51
N ILE A 144 -12.02 8.64 -13.57
CA ILE A 144 -12.05 8.33 -12.13
C ILE A 144 -13.47 8.05 -11.60
N MET A 145 -14.48 8.07 -12.43
CA MET A 145 -15.86 7.98 -11.97
C MET A 145 -16.19 6.57 -11.44
N TYR A 146 -16.58 6.51 -10.16
CA TYR A 146 -16.86 5.26 -9.43
C TYR A 146 -15.65 4.33 -9.24
N ASP A 147 -14.49 4.91 -9.04
CA ASP A 147 -13.27 4.18 -8.74
C ASP A 147 -13.02 4.07 -7.22
N HIS A 148 -14.06 3.68 -6.47
CA HIS A 148 -13.92 3.42 -5.04
C HIS A 148 -13.08 2.17 -4.84
N ALA A 149 -12.05 2.29 -4.02
CA ALA A 149 -10.99 1.32 -3.87
C ALA A 149 -10.70 1.05 -2.38
N ASP A 150 -10.55 -0.20 -2.02
CA ASP A 150 -10.28 -0.60 -0.66
C ASP A 150 -8.94 -1.33 -0.55
N TRP A 151 -8.05 -0.77 0.28
CA TRP A 151 -6.88 -1.46 0.81
C TRP A 151 -7.28 -2.17 2.11
N LEU A 152 -7.32 -3.50 2.15
CA LEU A 152 -7.93 -4.28 3.20
C LEU A 152 -6.89 -5.05 4.00
N ASN A 153 -7.00 -5.01 5.34
CA ASN A 153 -6.12 -5.75 6.25
C ASN A 153 -4.63 -5.54 5.96
N VAL A 154 -4.24 -4.30 5.64
CA VAL A 154 -2.85 -4.01 5.24
C VAL A 154 -1.97 -3.80 6.44
N LYS A 155 -0.87 -4.53 6.48
CA LYS A 155 0.16 -4.42 7.51
C LYS A 155 1.57 -4.49 6.95
N ILE A 156 2.49 -3.78 7.62
CA ILE A 156 3.92 -3.82 7.36
C ILE A 156 4.61 -4.58 8.50
N THR A 157 5.38 -5.59 8.14
CA THR A 157 6.31 -6.24 9.06
C THR A 157 7.63 -5.50 9.01
N THR A 158 8.10 -4.98 10.14
CA THR A 158 9.28 -4.10 10.21
C THR A 158 10.12 -4.34 11.46
N ARG A 159 11.39 -3.92 11.41
CA ARG A 159 12.31 -3.81 12.56
C ARG A 159 12.46 -2.39 13.08
N GLY A 160 11.93 -1.42 12.35
CA GLY A 160 11.96 -0.01 12.68
C GLY A 160 10.58 0.62 12.74
N ASP A 161 10.54 1.93 12.63
CA ASP A 161 9.30 2.67 12.59
C ASP A 161 8.79 2.79 11.14
N VAL A 162 7.48 2.89 11.02
CA VAL A 162 6.78 3.26 9.79
C VAL A 162 6.22 4.65 10.02
N LYS A 163 6.47 5.57 9.10
CA LYS A 163 6.00 6.95 9.21
C LYS A 163 5.18 7.32 7.98
N PRO A 164 3.92 7.72 8.15
CA PRO A 164 3.16 8.27 7.04
C PRO A 164 3.80 9.57 6.56
N VAL A 165 3.72 9.82 5.27
CA VAL A 165 4.15 11.07 4.64
C VAL A 165 2.91 11.81 4.17
N PRO A 166 2.40 12.79 4.93
CA PRO A 166 1.20 13.54 4.56
C PRO A 166 1.43 14.42 3.34
N ALA A 167 0.34 14.86 2.69
CA ALA A 167 0.37 15.79 1.56
C ALA A 167 0.77 17.21 1.97
#